data_020dd5c5c96ada4289d9225b7f83dc93
#
_entry.id   020dd5c5c96ada4289d9225b7f83dc93
#
_cell.length_a   1.000
_cell.length_b   1.000
_cell.length_c   1.000
_cell.angle_alpha   90.00
_cell.angle_beta   90.00
_cell.angle_gamma   90.00
#
_symmetry.space_group_name_H-M   'P 1'
#
loop_
_entity.id
_entity.type
_entity.pdbx_description
1 polymer ?
#
loop_
_entity_poly.entity_id
_entity_poly.type
_entity_poly.pdbx_seq_one_letter_code
_entity_poly.pdbx_strand_id
1 'polypeptide(L)'
;TGAGYTLEDLTQDNAENFLDPISTPIEFTVVLEYILDGSDLVVRVPHDALRTSSNVKMTKLYLLDYFGAASDRENGYIFVPDGSGALINFNNGKQNYDPYQKAVYGPDYTIPAKQKVTDDQLCHLPVFGSKKDGAAFLAVIEKGDSAAAIQADVSGRYHQYNTVSAWFEVLKSNVQSLPYGDYPDIHMFAKRPISEDMQIRYMFLYGENTDYSAMALAYQKYLADRSLIHKTESRETLAFSL
;
A
#
# COMPACT_ATOMS: atom_id res chain seq x y z
N THR A 1 16.50 14.07 -43.31
CA THR A 1 17.25 12.91 -43.84
C THR A 1 17.76 12.12 -42.64
N GLY A 2 16.92 11.23 -42.11
CA GLY A 2 17.35 10.27 -41.12
C GLY A 2 18.29 9.26 -41.79
N ALA A 3 19.43 9.03 -41.21
CA ALA A 3 20.23 7.87 -41.55
C ALA A 3 19.33 6.64 -41.40
N GLY A 4 19.08 5.95 -42.50
CA GLY A 4 18.19 4.80 -42.52
C GLY A 4 18.84 3.61 -41.82
N TYR A 5 18.83 3.64 -40.49
CA TYR A 5 19.22 2.50 -39.67
C TYR A 5 18.15 1.44 -39.78
N THR A 6 18.49 0.30 -40.32
CA THR A 6 17.57 -0.80 -40.62
C THR A 6 17.65 -1.89 -39.55
N LEU A 7 16.69 -2.82 -39.58
CA LEU A 7 16.72 -3.98 -38.70
C LEU A 7 17.93 -4.89 -38.97
N GLU A 8 18.41 -4.91 -40.22
CA GLU A 8 19.62 -5.62 -40.61
C GLU A 8 20.86 -4.99 -40.01
N ASP A 9 20.96 -3.64 -40.02
CA ASP A 9 22.05 -2.91 -39.41
C ASP A 9 22.10 -3.16 -37.89
N LEU A 10 20.93 -3.18 -37.22
CA LEU A 10 20.83 -3.49 -35.77
C LEU A 10 21.30 -4.93 -35.50
N THR A 11 20.94 -5.87 -36.34
CA THR A 11 21.34 -7.28 -36.17
C THR A 11 22.85 -7.47 -36.40
N GLN A 12 23.40 -6.76 -37.36
CA GLN A 12 24.81 -6.76 -37.63
C GLN A 12 25.62 -6.09 -36.52
N ASP A 13 25.19 -4.93 -36.04
CA ASP A 13 25.83 -4.24 -34.94
C ASP A 13 25.82 -5.06 -33.66
N ASN A 14 24.71 -5.74 -33.35
CA ASN A 14 24.64 -6.67 -32.24
C ASN A 14 25.60 -7.84 -32.35
N ALA A 15 25.78 -8.37 -33.56
CA ALA A 15 26.71 -9.47 -33.81
C ALA A 15 28.18 -9.02 -33.73
N GLU A 16 28.49 -7.82 -34.18
CA GLU A 16 29.87 -7.28 -34.24
C GLU A 16 30.32 -6.66 -32.91
N ASN A 17 29.38 -6.09 -32.12
CA ASN A 17 29.69 -5.39 -30.88
C ASN A 17 29.59 -6.27 -29.63
N PHE A 18 29.37 -7.55 -29.75
CA PHE A 18 29.17 -8.46 -28.59
C PHE A 18 28.13 -7.96 -27.59
N LEU A 19 27.14 -7.20 -28.08
CA LEU A 19 26.01 -6.83 -27.25
C LEU A 19 25.31 -8.13 -26.83
N ASP A 20 25.01 -8.22 -25.54
CA ASP A 20 24.27 -9.35 -25.01
C ASP A 20 23.02 -9.59 -25.86
N PRO A 21 22.70 -10.86 -26.19
CA PRO A 21 21.51 -11.18 -26.97
C PRO A 21 20.33 -10.48 -26.32
N ILE A 22 19.46 -9.85 -27.13
CA ILE A 22 18.27 -9.10 -26.69
C ILE A 22 17.72 -9.79 -25.45
N SER A 23 17.91 -9.15 -24.31
CA SER A 23 17.51 -9.72 -23.02
C SER A 23 16.02 -10.05 -23.11
N THR A 24 15.66 -11.27 -22.81
CA THR A 24 14.26 -11.69 -22.77
C THR A 24 13.46 -10.62 -22.00
N PRO A 25 12.39 -10.07 -22.55
CA PRO A 25 11.64 -9.02 -21.88
C PRO A 25 11.28 -9.46 -20.46
N ILE A 26 11.49 -8.56 -19.51
CA ILE A 26 11.06 -8.82 -18.14
C ILE A 26 9.55 -8.64 -18.10
N GLU A 27 8.84 -9.71 -17.80
CA GLU A 27 7.39 -9.72 -17.70
C GLU A 27 6.93 -10.03 -16.30
N PHE A 28 5.95 -9.27 -15.83
CA PHE A 28 5.23 -9.52 -14.59
C PHE A 28 3.76 -9.75 -14.92
N THR A 29 3.21 -10.86 -14.47
CA THR A 29 1.78 -11.14 -14.58
C THR A 29 1.15 -11.05 -13.21
N VAL A 30 0.13 -10.19 -13.08
CA VAL A 30 -0.65 -10.00 -11.87
C VAL A 30 -2.12 -10.15 -12.23
N VAL A 31 -2.82 -11.08 -11.58
CA VAL A 31 -4.28 -11.20 -11.72
C VAL A 31 -4.93 -10.28 -10.69
N LEU A 32 -5.80 -9.41 -11.16
CA LEU A 32 -6.55 -8.46 -10.34
C LEU A 32 -8.03 -8.79 -10.44
N GLU A 33 -8.64 -9.16 -9.32
CA GLU A 33 -10.05 -9.49 -9.22
C GLU A 33 -10.82 -8.32 -8.60
N TYR A 34 -11.91 -7.93 -9.22
CA TYR A 34 -12.86 -6.95 -8.71
C TYR A 34 -14.17 -7.65 -8.36
N ILE A 35 -14.56 -7.57 -7.10
CA ILE A 35 -15.75 -8.25 -6.57
C ILE A 35 -16.67 -7.19 -5.98
N LEU A 36 -17.91 -7.15 -6.45
CA LEU A 36 -18.96 -6.33 -5.84
C LEU A 36 -19.64 -7.15 -4.75
N ASP A 37 -19.60 -6.65 -3.51
CA ASP A 37 -20.20 -7.30 -2.35
C ASP A 37 -21.15 -6.29 -1.66
N GLY A 38 -22.41 -6.36 -2.03
CA GLY A 38 -23.41 -5.35 -1.65
C GLY A 38 -23.06 -3.99 -2.21
N SER A 39 -22.82 -3.02 -1.34
CA SER A 39 -22.37 -1.66 -1.70
C SER A 39 -20.86 -1.50 -1.70
N ASP A 40 -20.10 -2.54 -1.40
CA ASP A 40 -18.67 -2.50 -1.26
C ASP A 40 -17.97 -3.03 -2.51
N LEU A 41 -16.77 -2.53 -2.76
CA LEU A 41 -15.86 -3.06 -3.77
C LEU A 41 -14.73 -3.81 -3.06
N VAL A 42 -14.58 -5.08 -3.36
CA VAL A 42 -13.43 -5.87 -2.90
C VAL A 42 -12.47 -6.06 -4.06
N VAL A 43 -11.22 -5.72 -3.83
CA VAL A 43 -10.13 -5.88 -4.78
C VAL A 43 -9.16 -6.92 -4.24
N ARG A 44 -8.89 -7.95 -5.02
CA ARG A 44 -8.07 -9.08 -4.61
C ARG A 44 -7.01 -9.42 -5.64
N VAL A 45 -5.84 -9.74 -5.16
CA VAL A 45 -4.75 -10.35 -5.92
C VAL A 45 -4.44 -11.72 -5.31
N PRO A 46 -4.78 -12.84 -5.98
CA PRO A 46 -4.42 -14.16 -5.50
C PRO A 46 -2.89 -14.33 -5.48
N HIS A 47 -2.35 -14.78 -4.36
CA HIS A 47 -0.90 -14.93 -4.19
C HIS A 47 -0.28 -15.94 -5.15
N ASP A 48 -1.03 -16.98 -5.50
CA ASP A 48 -0.62 -18.04 -6.42
C ASP A 48 -0.76 -17.67 -7.90
N ALA A 49 -1.34 -16.50 -8.22
CA ALA A 49 -1.48 -15.98 -9.57
C ALA A 49 -0.37 -14.99 -9.96
N LEU A 50 0.54 -14.67 -9.06
CA LEU A 50 1.70 -13.83 -9.36
C LEU A 50 2.73 -14.63 -10.17
N ARG A 51 3.17 -14.09 -11.29
CA ARG A 51 4.21 -14.68 -12.15
C ARG A 51 5.23 -13.62 -12.53
N THR A 52 6.47 -14.06 -12.62
CA THR A 52 7.57 -13.26 -13.16
C THR A 52 8.32 -14.07 -14.18
N SER A 53 8.74 -13.46 -15.27
CA SER A 53 9.65 -14.09 -16.21
C SER A 53 11.09 -14.05 -15.67
N SER A 54 11.87 -15.08 -15.97
CA SER A 54 13.31 -15.13 -15.71
C SER A 54 13.75 -14.95 -14.24
N ASN A 55 14.95 -14.42 -14.04
CA ASN A 55 15.63 -14.32 -12.74
C ASN A 55 15.24 -13.07 -11.91
N VAL A 56 14.24 -12.30 -12.34
CA VAL A 56 13.76 -11.15 -11.59
C VAL A 56 12.77 -11.55 -10.50
N LYS A 57 12.71 -10.76 -9.45
CA LYS A 57 11.85 -11.00 -8.31
C LYS A 57 10.92 -9.81 -8.10
N MET A 58 9.64 -10.09 -7.90
CA MET A 58 8.68 -9.10 -7.45
C MET A 58 8.78 -8.99 -5.92
N THR A 59 9.24 -7.85 -5.42
CA THR A 59 9.40 -7.63 -3.98
C THR A 59 8.22 -6.88 -3.39
N LYS A 60 7.61 -5.96 -4.14
CA LYS A 60 6.49 -5.14 -3.71
C LYS A 60 5.41 -5.08 -4.78
N LEU A 61 4.17 -4.97 -4.33
CA LEU A 61 3.02 -4.72 -5.17
C LEU A 61 2.21 -3.57 -4.59
N TYR A 62 2.06 -2.50 -5.35
CA TYR A 62 1.22 -1.35 -5.02
C TYR A 62 -0.17 -1.60 -5.60
N LEU A 63 -1.19 -1.58 -4.75
CA LEU A 63 -2.54 -1.93 -5.16
C LEU A 63 -3.41 -0.68 -5.26
N LEU A 64 -3.81 -0.34 -6.49
CA LEU A 64 -4.69 0.78 -6.81
C LEU A 64 -4.23 2.14 -6.23
N ASP A 65 -2.98 2.54 -6.45
CA ASP A 65 -2.37 3.75 -5.87
C ASP A 65 -3.18 5.04 -6.03
N TYR A 66 -3.94 5.16 -7.11
CA TYR A 66 -4.73 6.34 -7.39
C TYR A 66 -6.23 6.15 -7.18
N PHE A 67 -6.66 5.07 -6.53
CA PHE A 67 -8.07 4.85 -6.26
C PHE A 67 -8.62 5.92 -5.31
N GLY A 68 -9.67 6.64 -5.77
CA GLY A 68 -10.27 7.72 -4.99
C GLY A 68 -9.37 8.94 -4.80
N ALA A 69 -8.28 9.07 -5.56
CA ALA A 69 -7.38 10.21 -5.49
C ALA A 69 -8.14 11.55 -5.65
N ALA A 70 -7.71 12.56 -4.92
CA ALA A 70 -8.25 13.89 -5.00
C ALA A 70 -7.26 14.84 -5.69
N SER A 71 -7.77 15.73 -6.55
CA SER A 71 -6.95 16.72 -7.23
C SER A 71 -6.50 17.85 -6.29
N ASP A 72 -5.64 18.72 -6.79
CA ASP A 72 -5.19 19.94 -6.11
C ASP A 72 -6.31 20.99 -5.91
N ARG A 73 -7.50 20.78 -6.49
CA ARG A 73 -8.66 21.67 -6.40
C ARG A 73 -9.77 21.15 -5.51
N GLU A 74 -9.70 19.89 -5.09
CA GLU A 74 -10.70 19.28 -4.23
C GLU A 74 -10.39 19.53 -2.76
N ASN A 75 -11.44 19.64 -1.95
CA ASN A 75 -11.34 19.79 -0.51
C ASN A 75 -11.64 18.47 0.18
N GLY A 76 -10.91 18.20 1.25
CA GLY A 76 -11.09 16.99 2.02
C GLY A 76 -9.85 16.60 2.78
N TYR A 77 -9.78 15.33 3.13
CA TYR A 77 -8.66 14.78 3.87
C TYR A 77 -8.49 13.29 3.61
N ILE A 78 -7.28 12.84 3.88
CA ILE A 78 -6.93 11.42 3.99
C ILE A 78 -7.01 11.03 5.46
N PHE A 79 -7.55 9.86 5.74
CA PHE A 79 -7.49 9.19 7.04
C PHE A 79 -6.42 8.11 6.99
N VAL A 80 -5.50 8.12 7.97
CA VAL A 80 -4.47 7.10 8.17
C VAL A 80 -4.49 6.61 9.62
N PRO A 81 -4.18 5.33 9.89
CA PRO A 81 -4.28 4.73 11.21
C PRO A 81 -3.01 4.96 12.05
N ASP A 82 -2.51 6.20 12.08
CA ASP A 82 -1.33 6.59 12.85
C ASP A 82 -1.69 6.73 14.33
N GLY A 83 -1.22 5.82 15.16
CA GLY A 83 -1.65 5.73 16.56
C GLY A 83 -3.15 5.50 16.68
N SER A 84 -3.85 6.47 17.23
CA SER A 84 -5.32 6.47 17.35
C SER A 84 -6.06 6.91 16.08
N GLY A 85 -5.32 7.26 15.04
CA GLY A 85 -5.81 7.81 13.78
C GLY A 85 -5.40 9.26 13.56
N ALA A 86 -5.03 9.59 12.32
CA ALA A 86 -4.66 10.94 11.93
C ALA A 86 -5.36 11.36 10.62
N LEU A 87 -5.56 12.66 10.48
CA LEU A 87 -6.12 13.26 9.27
C LEU A 87 -5.06 14.11 8.57
N ILE A 88 -4.86 13.85 7.29
CA ILE A 88 -3.98 14.62 6.41
C ILE A 88 -4.88 15.42 5.49
N ASN A 89 -5.00 16.73 5.72
CA ASN A 89 -5.79 17.59 4.84
C ASN A 89 -5.18 17.67 3.45
N PHE A 90 -6.03 17.66 2.43
CA PHE A 90 -5.61 17.87 1.06
C PHE A 90 -4.91 19.21 0.90
N ASN A 91 -3.99 19.28 -0.04
CA ASN A 91 -3.34 20.53 -0.45
C ASN A 91 -2.76 21.35 0.72
N ASN A 92 -2.27 20.67 1.76
CA ASN A 92 -1.80 21.29 3.00
C ASN A 92 -0.45 21.99 2.90
N GLY A 93 0.19 21.98 1.72
CA GLY A 93 1.49 22.62 1.46
C GLY A 93 2.70 21.90 2.06
N LYS A 94 2.54 20.76 2.70
CA LYS A 94 3.63 19.99 3.33
C LYS A 94 4.39 19.11 2.33
N GLN A 95 4.75 19.66 1.19
CA GLN A 95 5.43 18.95 0.09
C GLN A 95 6.91 18.62 0.38
N ASN A 96 7.50 19.31 1.36
CA ASN A 96 8.92 19.12 1.74
C ASN A 96 9.13 18.05 2.83
N TYR A 97 8.06 17.45 3.32
CA TYR A 97 8.14 16.35 4.29
C TYR A 97 7.99 15.02 3.56
N ASP A 98 8.56 13.95 4.11
CA ASP A 98 8.36 12.62 3.56
C ASP A 98 6.87 12.23 3.55
N PRO A 99 6.41 11.48 2.52
CA PRO A 99 5.05 10.96 2.51
C PRO A 99 4.82 10.06 3.73
N TYR A 100 3.57 10.00 4.17
CA TYR A 100 3.20 9.01 5.18
C TYR A 100 3.43 7.60 4.62
N GLN A 101 4.18 6.78 5.32
CA GLN A 101 4.37 5.38 4.97
C GLN A 101 4.66 4.58 6.22
N LYS A 102 3.75 3.68 6.59
CA LYS A 102 3.91 2.81 7.77
C LYS A 102 3.44 1.39 7.48
N ALA A 103 4.24 0.43 7.93
CA ALA A 103 3.85 -0.97 7.95
C ALA A 103 2.67 -1.18 8.90
N VAL A 104 1.69 -1.96 8.47
CA VAL A 104 0.58 -2.38 9.33
C VAL A 104 1.15 -3.23 10.46
N TYR A 105 0.72 -2.97 11.68
CA TYR A 105 1.23 -3.55 12.94
C TYR A 105 2.68 -3.18 13.29
N GLY A 106 3.29 -2.25 12.55
CA GLY A 106 4.64 -1.78 12.80
C GLY A 106 5.75 -2.63 12.16
N PRO A 107 7.02 -2.37 12.52
CA PRO A 107 8.16 -3.04 11.91
C PRO A 107 8.29 -4.50 12.35
N ASP A 108 8.83 -5.34 11.47
CA ASP A 108 9.15 -6.73 11.79
C ASP A 108 10.44 -6.83 12.64
N TYR A 109 10.29 -6.97 13.94
CA TYR A 109 11.41 -7.08 14.88
C TYR A 109 12.20 -8.39 14.79
N THR A 110 11.75 -9.36 14.01
CA THR A 110 12.49 -10.61 13.79
C THR A 110 13.65 -10.45 12.82
N ILE A 111 13.68 -9.36 12.06
CA ILE A 111 14.78 -9.01 11.16
C ILE A 111 15.85 -8.26 11.98
N PRO A 112 17.10 -8.78 12.09
CA PRO A 112 18.13 -8.16 12.91
C PRO A 112 18.75 -6.87 12.29
N ALA A 113 18.16 -6.30 11.25
CA ALA A 113 18.57 -5.02 10.73
C ALA A 113 18.39 -3.96 11.83
N LYS A 114 19.36 -3.06 11.96
CA LYS A 114 19.28 -1.91 12.87
C LYS A 114 18.15 -0.98 12.40
N GLN A 115 16.93 -1.35 12.71
CA GLN A 115 15.78 -0.49 12.49
C GLN A 115 15.87 0.63 13.52
N LYS A 116 16.19 1.82 13.05
CA LYS A 116 16.06 3.01 13.86
C LYS A 116 14.55 3.29 13.94
N VAL A 117 13.91 2.84 15.02
CA VAL A 117 12.54 3.23 15.33
C VAL A 117 12.59 4.72 15.65
N THR A 118 12.19 5.53 14.70
CA THR A 118 12.16 7.00 14.84
C THR A 118 10.76 7.51 15.16
N ASP A 119 9.75 6.65 15.02
CA ASP A 119 8.36 7.01 15.21
C ASP A 119 7.78 6.38 16.47
N ASP A 120 7.28 7.21 17.37
CA ASP A 120 6.58 6.77 18.59
C ASP A 120 5.18 6.21 18.30
N GLN A 121 4.62 6.52 17.12
CA GLN A 121 3.27 6.08 16.72
C GLN A 121 3.37 4.93 15.71
N LEU A 122 2.62 3.86 15.98
CA LEU A 122 2.54 2.70 15.11
C LEU A 122 1.19 2.67 14.37
N CYS A 123 1.16 2.04 13.22
CA CYS A 123 -0.06 1.69 12.50
C CYS A 123 -0.66 0.43 13.16
N HIS A 124 -1.74 0.59 13.93
CA HIS A 124 -2.34 -0.52 14.68
C HIS A 124 -3.49 -1.20 13.95
N LEU A 125 -4.07 -0.55 12.94
CA LEU A 125 -5.24 -1.04 12.24
C LEU A 125 -4.98 -1.14 10.74
N PRO A 126 -5.45 -2.19 10.07
CA PRO A 126 -5.29 -2.38 8.63
C PRO A 126 -6.35 -1.57 7.83
N VAL A 127 -6.47 -0.28 8.11
CA VAL A 127 -7.50 0.59 7.52
C VAL A 127 -6.93 1.91 7.05
N PHE A 128 -7.51 2.47 6.00
CA PHE A 128 -7.23 3.83 5.53
C PHE A 128 -8.46 4.40 4.81
N GLY A 129 -8.49 5.67 4.55
CA GLY A 129 -9.63 6.26 3.89
C GLY A 129 -9.37 7.63 3.29
N SER A 130 -10.31 8.09 2.51
CA SER A 130 -10.31 9.44 1.95
C SER A 130 -11.72 9.99 1.93
N LYS A 131 -11.84 11.27 2.27
CA LYS A 131 -13.09 12.02 2.17
C LYS A 131 -12.87 13.21 1.26
N LYS A 132 -13.76 13.37 0.28
CA LYS A 132 -13.83 14.55 -0.58
C LYS A 132 -15.27 14.98 -0.79
N ASP A 133 -15.53 16.28 -0.61
CA ASP A 133 -16.88 16.88 -0.75
C ASP A 133 -17.97 16.05 -0.04
N GLY A 134 -18.95 15.54 -0.76
CA GLY A 134 -20.07 14.75 -0.23
C GLY A 134 -19.88 13.24 -0.29
N ALA A 135 -18.65 12.73 -0.50
CA ALA A 135 -18.36 11.32 -0.61
C ALA A 135 -17.07 10.94 0.15
N ALA A 136 -17.06 9.73 0.66
CA ALA A 136 -15.87 9.17 1.29
C ALA A 136 -15.77 7.68 1.01
N PHE A 137 -14.60 7.11 1.22
CA PHE A 137 -14.45 5.68 1.37
C PHE A 137 -13.61 5.35 2.60
N LEU A 138 -13.91 4.21 3.18
CA LEU A 138 -13.04 3.53 4.13
C LEU A 138 -12.57 2.23 3.48
N ALA A 139 -11.27 2.01 3.45
CA ALA A 139 -10.65 0.78 2.98
C ALA A 139 -10.21 -0.07 4.17
N VAL A 140 -10.43 -1.39 4.07
CA VAL A 140 -9.96 -2.38 5.04
C VAL A 140 -9.11 -3.40 4.31
N ILE A 141 -7.89 -3.60 4.74
CA ILE A 141 -7.03 -4.67 4.25
C ILE A 141 -7.48 -5.95 4.94
N GLU A 142 -8.20 -6.82 4.20
CA GLU A 142 -8.83 -8.03 4.74
C GLU A 142 -7.89 -9.24 4.75
N LYS A 143 -6.90 -9.25 3.83
CA LYS A 143 -5.90 -10.32 3.72
C LYS A 143 -4.55 -9.72 3.31
N GLY A 144 -3.47 -10.37 3.75
CA GLY A 144 -2.12 -9.92 3.51
C GLY A 144 -1.71 -8.71 4.36
N ASP A 145 -2.51 -8.35 5.36
CA ASP A 145 -2.31 -7.18 6.23
C ASP A 145 -0.97 -7.22 6.97
N SER A 146 -0.50 -8.40 7.36
CA SER A 146 0.81 -8.59 8.00
C SER A 146 2.02 -8.27 7.10
N ALA A 147 1.80 -8.22 5.79
CA ALA A 147 2.80 -7.85 4.78
C ALA A 147 2.50 -6.49 4.13
N ALA A 148 1.48 -5.79 4.63
CA ALA A 148 1.02 -4.54 4.06
C ALA A 148 1.67 -3.32 4.72
N ALA A 149 1.77 -2.26 3.94
CA ALA A 149 2.03 -0.92 4.46
C ALA A 149 1.05 0.07 3.81
N ILE A 150 0.62 1.04 4.60
CA ILE A 150 -0.24 2.12 4.15
C ILE A 150 0.63 3.32 3.81
N GLN A 151 0.37 3.92 2.65
CA GLN A 151 1.03 5.13 2.22
C GLN A 151 0.02 6.22 1.88
N ALA A 152 0.40 7.47 2.13
CA ALA A 152 -0.38 8.63 1.73
C ALA A 152 0.54 9.79 1.33
N ASP A 153 0.14 10.52 0.31
CA ASP A 153 0.87 11.69 -0.17
C ASP A 153 -0.07 12.82 -0.53
N VAL A 154 0.44 14.03 -0.44
CA VAL A 154 -0.28 15.26 -0.79
C VAL A 154 0.12 15.76 -2.17
N SER A 155 -0.80 16.44 -2.85
CA SER A 155 -0.55 17.00 -4.17
C SER A 155 0.64 17.97 -4.19
N GLY A 156 1.33 17.99 -5.32
CA GLY A 156 2.45 18.92 -5.58
C GLY A 156 3.82 18.41 -5.15
N ARG A 157 3.93 17.19 -4.59
CA ARG A 157 5.23 16.56 -4.30
C ARG A 157 5.77 15.83 -5.54
N TYR A 158 5.19 14.70 -5.88
CA TYR A 158 5.56 13.88 -7.05
C TYR A 158 4.51 13.93 -8.17
N HIS A 159 3.27 14.24 -7.82
CA HIS A 159 2.12 14.32 -8.72
C HIS A 159 1.10 15.35 -8.22
N GLN A 160 0.07 15.62 -9.03
CA GLN A 160 -0.96 16.63 -8.76
C GLN A 160 -2.16 16.06 -7.97
N TYR A 161 -1.96 14.98 -7.22
CA TYR A 161 -3.03 14.29 -6.52
C TYR A 161 -2.70 14.08 -5.05
N ASN A 162 -3.74 14.12 -4.21
CA ASN A 162 -3.72 13.64 -2.85
C ASN A 162 -4.14 12.17 -2.89
N THR A 163 -3.28 11.27 -2.44
CA THR A 163 -3.46 9.82 -2.58
C THR A 163 -3.32 9.09 -1.26
N VAL A 164 -4.08 8.01 -1.11
CA VAL A 164 -3.87 7.02 -0.05
C VAL A 164 -4.11 5.64 -0.61
N SER A 165 -3.19 4.72 -0.34
CA SER A 165 -3.25 3.35 -0.83
C SER A 165 -2.50 2.41 0.10
N ALA A 166 -2.53 1.12 -0.22
CA ALA A 166 -1.68 0.14 0.43
C ALA A 166 -0.78 -0.54 -0.60
N TRP A 167 0.43 -0.88 -0.16
CA TRP A 167 1.30 -1.79 -0.88
C TRP A 167 1.62 -3.02 -0.03
N PHE A 168 1.98 -4.10 -0.68
CA PHE A 168 2.26 -5.38 -0.05
C PHE A 168 3.69 -5.81 -0.34
N GLU A 169 4.38 -6.31 0.67
CA GLU A 169 5.69 -6.94 0.51
C GLU A 169 5.50 -8.39 0.05
N VAL A 170 5.52 -8.59 -1.28
CA VAL A 170 5.31 -9.92 -1.89
C VAL A 170 6.46 -10.87 -1.57
N LEU A 171 7.68 -10.36 -1.57
CA LEU A 171 8.88 -11.10 -1.21
C LEU A 171 9.76 -10.24 -0.31
N LYS A 172 9.91 -10.65 0.94
CA LYS A 172 10.79 -9.93 1.88
C LYS A 172 12.20 -9.85 1.31
N SER A 173 12.73 -8.63 1.29
CA SER A 173 14.07 -8.35 0.81
C SER A 173 14.81 -7.42 1.78
N ASN A 174 16.10 -7.59 1.85
CA ASN A 174 16.99 -6.72 2.61
C ASN A 174 18.22 -6.39 1.77
N VAL A 175 18.75 -5.19 1.93
CA VAL A 175 19.98 -4.76 1.29
C VAL A 175 21.00 -4.50 2.39
N GLN A 176 22.11 -5.21 2.34
CA GLN A 176 23.21 -5.01 3.25
C GLN A 176 24.39 -4.38 2.52
N SER A 177 24.68 -3.13 2.86
CA SER A 177 25.88 -2.44 2.41
C SER A 177 27.07 -2.88 3.27
N LEU A 178 28.15 -3.25 2.61
CA LEU A 178 29.39 -3.59 3.30
C LEU A 178 30.15 -2.29 3.61
N PRO A 179 30.58 -2.06 4.87
CA PRO A 179 31.19 -0.78 5.28
C PRO A 179 32.62 -0.57 4.79
N TYR A 180 33.20 -1.53 4.07
CA TYR A 180 34.60 -1.49 3.62
C TYR A 180 34.73 -1.83 2.14
N GLY A 181 35.28 -0.90 1.36
CA GLY A 181 35.64 -1.08 -0.05
C GLY A 181 34.51 -0.80 -1.04
N ASP A 182 34.83 -0.86 -2.32
CA ASP A 182 33.88 -0.67 -3.43
C ASP A 182 33.10 -1.96 -3.74
N TYR A 183 32.63 -2.65 -2.69
CA TYR A 183 31.81 -3.84 -2.89
C TYR A 183 30.36 -3.44 -3.15
N PRO A 184 29.70 -4.09 -4.13
CA PRO A 184 28.29 -3.85 -4.37
C PRO A 184 27.44 -4.29 -3.18
N ASP A 185 26.31 -3.62 -2.98
CA ASP A 185 25.32 -3.98 -1.99
C ASP A 185 24.87 -5.45 -2.15
N ILE A 186 24.77 -6.16 -1.03
CA ILE A 186 24.30 -7.54 -1.01
C ILE A 186 22.78 -7.52 -0.87
N HIS A 187 22.08 -7.95 -1.92
CA HIS A 187 20.64 -8.11 -1.92
C HIS A 187 20.26 -9.51 -1.41
N MET A 188 19.61 -9.55 -0.26
CA MET A 188 19.10 -10.76 0.34
C MET A 188 17.60 -10.85 0.14
N PHE A 189 17.11 -12.02 -0.19
CA PHE A 189 15.68 -12.28 -0.40
C PHE A 189 15.23 -13.42 0.49
N ALA A 190 13.99 -13.33 0.97
CA ALA A 190 13.35 -14.45 1.66
C ALA A 190 13.25 -15.66 0.71
N LYS A 191 13.28 -16.85 1.30
CA LYS A 191 13.21 -18.10 0.53
C LYS A 191 11.85 -18.29 -0.17
N ARG A 192 10.80 -17.74 0.39
CA ARG A 192 9.41 -17.88 -0.11
C ARG A 192 8.73 -16.52 -0.17
N PRO A 193 7.91 -16.29 -1.20
CA PRO A 193 7.04 -15.12 -1.25
C PRO A 193 5.90 -15.25 -0.23
N ILE A 194 5.08 -14.21 -0.16
CA ILE A 194 3.82 -14.20 0.59
C ILE A 194 2.96 -15.41 0.19
N SER A 195 2.35 -16.06 1.18
CA SER A 195 1.51 -17.25 1.00
C SER A 195 0.01 -16.99 1.25
N GLU A 196 -0.35 -15.73 1.33
CA GLU A 196 -1.71 -15.24 1.53
C GLU A 196 -2.08 -14.28 0.39
N ASP A 197 -3.37 -14.28 0.00
CA ASP A 197 -3.87 -13.30 -0.95
C ASP A 197 -3.74 -11.87 -0.42
N MET A 198 -3.66 -10.91 -1.30
CA MET A 198 -3.73 -9.50 -0.96
C MET A 198 -5.13 -9.01 -1.29
N GLN A 199 -5.88 -8.57 -0.27
CA GLN A 199 -7.28 -8.19 -0.44
C GLN A 199 -7.62 -6.93 0.32
N ILE A 200 -8.24 -5.98 -0.37
CA ILE A 200 -8.72 -4.72 0.19
C ILE A 200 -10.21 -4.58 -0.11
N ARG A 201 -10.99 -4.27 0.91
CA ARG A 201 -12.40 -3.89 0.81
C ARG A 201 -12.52 -2.38 0.88
N TYR A 202 -13.20 -1.78 -0.07
CA TYR A 202 -13.57 -0.37 -0.10
C TYR A 202 -15.05 -0.22 0.21
N MET A 203 -15.36 0.38 1.35
CA MET A 203 -16.71 0.73 1.79
C MET A 203 -16.98 2.19 1.45
N PHE A 204 -18.04 2.47 0.69
CA PHE A 204 -18.37 3.81 0.24
C PHE A 204 -19.38 4.47 1.16
N LEU A 205 -19.15 5.73 1.48
CA LEU A 205 -19.99 6.56 2.34
C LEU A 205 -20.48 7.76 1.52
N TYR A 206 -21.79 8.03 1.60
CA TYR A 206 -22.46 9.07 0.81
C TYR A 206 -23.37 9.93 1.67
N GLY A 207 -23.67 11.15 1.19
CA GLY A 207 -24.61 12.06 1.82
C GLY A 207 -24.01 12.83 2.98
N GLU A 208 -24.80 13.02 4.04
CA GLU A 208 -24.43 13.90 5.16
C GLU A 208 -23.36 13.26 6.08
N ASN A 209 -23.35 11.94 6.18
CA ASN A 209 -22.47 11.19 7.11
C ASN A 209 -21.28 10.60 6.34
N THR A 210 -20.31 11.43 6.01
CA THR A 210 -19.10 11.04 5.25
C THR A 210 -17.81 11.44 5.96
N ASP A 211 -17.89 11.83 7.22
CA ASP A 211 -16.74 12.23 8.02
C ASP A 211 -15.97 11.01 8.61
N TYR A 212 -14.89 11.30 9.32
CA TYR A 212 -14.09 10.26 9.97
C TYR A 212 -14.87 9.48 11.04
N SER A 213 -15.90 10.10 11.67
CA SER A 213 -16.77 9.41 12.62
C SER A 213 -17.63 8.37 11.91
N ALA A 214 -18.16 8.70 10.72
CA ALA A 214 -18.88 7.75 9.89
C ALA A 214 -17.97 6.60 9.39
N MET A 215 -16.71 6.89 9.04
CA MET A 215 -15.72 5.85 8.74
C MET A 215 -15.51 4.92 9.94
N ALA A 216 -15.38 5.47 11.16
CA ALA A 216 -15.21 4.68 12.38
C ALA A 216 -16.44 3.78 12.65
N LEU A 217 -17.66 4.31 12.46
CA LEU A 217 -18.89 3.54 12.62
C LEU A 217 -19.00 2.44 11.55
N ALA A 218 -18.61 2.72 10.31
CA ALA A 218 -18.57 1.72 9.24
C ALA A 218 -17.60 0.58 9.58
N TYR A 219 -16.42 0.92 10.11
CA TYR A 219 -15.46 -0.09 10.57
C TYR A 219 -15.97 -0.90 11.74
N GLN A 220 -16.59 -0.25 12.73
CA GLN A 220 -17.20 -0.93 13.87
C GLN A 220 -18.27 -1.93 13.40
N LYS A 221 -19.15 -1.49 12.48
CA LYS A 221 -20.18 -2.36 11.89
C LYS A 221 -19.53 -3.53 11.13
N TYR A 222 -18.52 -3.27 10.32
CA TYR A 222 -17.75 -4.28 9.60
C TYR A 222 -17.21 -5.37 10.54
N LEU A 223 -16.61 -4.98 11.66
CA LEU A 223 -16.06 -5.89 12.66
C LEU A 223 -17.19 -6.69 13.38
N ALA A 224 -18.31 -6.03 13.70
CA ALA A 224 -19.44 -6.66 14.36
C ALA A 224 -20.13 -7.70 13.46
N ASP A 225 -20.36 -7.36 12.19
CA ASP A 225 -20.99 -8.25 11.21
C ASP A 225 -20.17 -9.54 10.98
N ARG A 226 -18.85 -9.47 11.23
CA ARG A 226 -17.91 -10.61 11.14
C ARG A 226 -17.63 -11.28 12.49
N SER A 227 -18.31 -10.87 13.54
CA SER A 227 -18.09 -11.38 14.91
C SER A 227 -16.67 -11.20 15.43
N LEU A 228 -15.93 -10.21 14.90
CA LEU A 228 -14.58 -9.86 15.36
C LEU A 228 -14.59 -9.01 16.62
N ILE A 229 -15.70 -8.33 16.88
CA ILE A 229 -15.98 -7.64 18.15
C ILE A 229 -17.36 -8.03 18.65
N HIS A 230 -17.53 -8.07 19.97
CA HIS A 230 -18.81 -8.28 20.62
C HIS A 230 -19.21 -7.00 21.36
N LYS A 231 -20.47 -6.61 21.20
CA LYS A 231 -21.03 -5.53 22.00
C LYS A 231 -21.10 -6.00 23.45
N THR A 232 -20.29 -5.42 24.31
CA THR A 232 -20.43 -5.64 25.76
C THR A 232 -21.72 -4.98 26.19
N GLU A 233 -22.67 -5.76 26.72
CA GLU A 233 -23.80 -5.17 27.42
C GLU A 233 -23.23 -4.29 28.53
N SER A 234 -23.65 -3.03 28.55
CA SER A 234 -23.25 -2.14 29.63
C SER A 234 -23.73 -2.75 30.95
N ARG A 235 -22.80 -3.30 31.73
CA ARG A 235 -23.11 -3.60 33.12
C ARG A 235 -23.43 -2.26 33.77
N GLU A 236 -24.70 -2.09 34.08
CA GLU A 236 -25.12 -0.99 34.87
C GLU A 236 -24.22 -0.89 36.12
N THR A 237 -23.63 0.26 36.28
CA THR A 237 -23.09 0.81 37.51
C THR A 237 -22.09 -0.07 38.27
N LEU A 238 -20.80 0.10 37.99
CA LEU A 238 -19.84 0.10 39.10
C LEU A 238 -20.12 1.32 39.97
N ALA A 239 -20.99 1.14 40.95
CA ALA A 239 -21.10 2.07 42.06
C ALA A 239 -19.78 1.97 42.85
N PHE A 240 -18.88 2.94 42.66
CA PHE A 240 -17.83 3.15 43.62
C PHE A 240 -18.50 3.73 44.88
N SER A 241 -18.77 2.90 45.85
CA SER A 241 -19.01 3.37 47.22
C SER A 241 -17.64 3.73 47.78
N LEU A 242 -17.42 5.00 48.05
CA LEU A 242 -16.36 5.53 48.90
C LEU A 242 -16.58 5.10 50.34
#